data_92d7eaf3a2570510b6877490bbc25e5d
#
_entry.id   92d7eaf3a2570510b6877490bbc25e5d
#
_cell.length_a   1.000
_cell.length_b   1.000
_cell.length_c   1.000
_cell.angle_alpha   90.00
_cell.angle_beta   90.00
_cell.angle_gamma   90.00
#
_symmetry.space_group_name_H-M   'P 1'
#
loop_
_entity.id
_entity.type
_entity.pdbx_description
1 polymer ?
#
loop_
_entity_poly.entity_id
_entity_poly.type
_entity_poly.pdbx_seq_one_letter_code
_entity_poly.pdbx_strand_id
1 'polypeptide(L)'
;RAGTGKTYSVEKGLKDEGLVADEDYMIVSGAVSVIMMYKKMFQFRTKTLVFDDCDAVFRDENGRNILKAALDTKKVRRISYLKKSGLVFDPKDFEMDPEGEFMAIENGLVPAYFDFAGRVIFISNLNKDKADPDGAIRSRSILIDVNPDDATLMQRIETLLPYLEPTEMALKDKKEI
;
A
#
# COMPACT_ATOMS: atom_id res chain seq x y z
N ARG A 1 -12.75 -9.84 -5.28
CA ARG A 1 -12.73 -10.35 -6.64
C ARG A 1 -11.77 -9.50 -7.50
N ALA A 2 -10.97 -10.11 -8.37
CA ALA A 2 -10.11 -9.39 -9.32
C ALA A 2 -10.96 -8.66 -10.38
N GLY A 3 -10.41 -7.62 -11.01
CA GLY A 3 -11.08 -6.89 -12.10
C GLY A 3 -12.23 -5.98 -11.70
N THR A 4 -12.42 -5.69 -10.41
CA THR A 4 -13.53 -4.83 -9.94
C THR A 4 -13.21 -3.33 -9.94
N GLY A 5 -12.03 -2.92 -10.45
CA GLY A 5 -11.61 -1.51 -10.51
C GLY A 5 -11.22 -0.91 -9.17
N LYS A 6 -10.82 -1.73 -8.17
CA LYS A 6 -10.41 -1.26 -6.83
C LYS A 6 -9.28 -0.24 -6.90
N THR A 7 -8.19 -0.59 -7.58
CA THR A 7 -7.02 0.28 -7.75
C THR A 7 -7.39 1.61 -8.38
N TYR A 8 -8.14 1.57 -9.48
CA TYR A 8 -8.64 2.77 -10.16
C TYR A 8 -9.48 3.65 -9.22
N SER A 9 -10.37 3.04 -8.43
CA SER A 9 -11.24 3.78 -7.52
C SER A 9 -10.46 4.45 -6.39
N VAL A 10 -9.44 3.78 -5.85
CA VAL A 10 -8.56 4.35 -4.83
C VAL A 10 -7.73 5.48 -5.41
N GLU A 11 -7.10 5.28 -6.56
CA GLU A 11 -6.29 6.31 -7.21
C GLU A 11 -7.12 7.53 -7.59
N LYS A 12 -8.30 7.31 -8.15
CA LYS A 12 -9.25 8.40 -8.46
C LYS A 12 -9.65 9.17 -7.20
N GLY A 13 -9.99 8.47 -6.13
CA GLY A 13 -10.35 9.11 -4.86
C GLY A 13 -9.23 9.98 -4.28
N LEU A 14 -7.98 9.50 -4.34
CA LEU A 14 -6.82 10.29 -3.89
C LEU A 14 -6.63 11.55 -4.75
N LYS A 15 -6.77 11.43 -6.07
CA LYS A 15 -6.70 12.58 -7.00
C LYS A 15 -7.86 13.57 -6.78
N ASP A 16 -9.07 13.06 -6.54
CA ASP A 16 -10.24 13.90 -6.25
C ASP A 16 -10.08 14.67 -4.90
N GLU A 17 -9.31 14.12 -3.95
CA GLU A 17 -8.86 14.83 -2.74
C GLU A 17 -7.75 15.87 -3.01
N GLY A 18 -7.28 16.02 -4.24
CA GLY A 18 -6.21 16.95 -4.62
C GLY A 18 -4.80 16.45 -4.32
N LEU A 19 -4.63 15.15 -4.03
CA LEU A 19 -3.32 14.59 -3.73
C LEU A 19 -2.54 14.27 -5.01
N VAL A 20 -1.24 14.56 -4.99
CA VAL A 20 -0.32 14.37 -6.11
C VAL A 20 0.44 13.06 -5.95
N ALA A 21 0.49 12.25 -7.02
CA ALA A 21 1.22 10.99 -7.04
C ALA A 21 2.73 11.24 -6.85
N ASP A 22 3.40 10.34 -6.14
CA ASP A 22 4.82 10.37 -5.76
C ASP A 22 5.21 11.53 -4.82
N GLU A 23 4.34 12.53 -4.64
CA GLU A 23 4.52 13.61 -3.67
C GLU A 23 3.70 13.37 -2.40
N ASP A 24 2.37 13.21 -2.50
CA ASP A 24 1.46 13.06 -1.37
C ASP A 24 1.05 11.61 -1.12
N TYR A 25 1.08 10.79 -2.15
CA TYR A 25 0.83 9.35 -2.04
C TYR A 25 1.71 8.56 -3.00
N MET A 26 1.93 7.28 -2.68
CA MET A 26 2.59 6.32 -3.57
C MET A 26 1.78 5.04 -3.63
N ILE A 27 1.68 4.46 -4.83
CA ILE A 27 1.11 3.13 -5.05
C ILE A 27 2.26 2.15 -5.27
N VAL A 28 2.32 1.12 -4.44
CA VAL A 28 3.28 0.00 -4.56
C VAL A 28 2.48 -1.22 -4.98
N SER A 29 2.75 -1.75 -6.17
CA SER A 29 2.01 -2.89 -6.72
C SER A 29 2.90 -4.12 -6.87
N GLY A 30 2.34 -5.30 -6.59
CA GLY A 30 2.96 -6.59 -6.84
C GLY A 30 3.89 -7.06 -5.71
N ALA A 31 5.03 -7.67 -6.09
CA ALA A 31 5.92 -8.31 -5.13
C ALA A 31 6.75 -7.29 -4.33
N VAL A 32 6.53 -7.25 -3.04
CA VAL A 32 7.31 -6.42 -2.10
C VAL A 32 7.81 -7.29 -0.94
N SER A 33 9.10 -7.18 -0.62
CA SER A 33 9.65 -7.80 0.59
C SER A 33 9.34 -6.95 1.83
N VAL A 34 9.38 -7.56 3.01
CA VAL A 34 9.09 -6.86 4.28
C VAL A 34 10.03 -5.67 4.49
N ILE A 35 11.32 -5.81 4.17
CA ILE A 35 12.27 -4.70 4.31
C ILE A 35 12.00 -3.57 3.31
N MET A 36 11.57 -3.89 2.09
CA MET A 36 11.21 -2.87 1.11
C MET A 36 9.89 -2.18 1.48
N MET A 37 8.93 -2.91 2.04
CA MET A 37 7.74 -2.31 2.63
C MET A 37 8.11 -1.32 3.74
N TYR A 38 8.96 -1.75 4.69
CA TYR A 38 9.45 -0.91 5.78
C TYR A 38 10.13 0.36 5.27
N LYS A 39 10.98 0.23 4.24
CA LYS A 39 11.64 1.36 3.57
C LYS A 39 10.63 2.32 2.94
N LYS A 40 9.62 1.83 2.25
CA LYS A 40 8.56 2.66 1.67
C LYS A 40 7.74 3.37 2.76
N MET A 41 7.45 2.70 3.85
CA MET A 41 6.78 3.31 5.00
C MET A 41 7.61 4.43 5.64
N PHE A 42 8.94 4.29 5.70
CA PHE A 42 9.82 5.37 6.14
C PHE A 42 9.79 6.56 5.18
N GLN A 43 9.90 6.33 3.89
CA GLN A 43 9.88 7.38 2.85
C GLN A 43 8.57 8.18 2.87
N PHE A 44 7.45 7.51 3.10
CA PHE A 44 6.10 8.08 3.12
C PHE A 44 5.52 8.16 4.55
N ARG A 45 6.35 8.33 5.56
CA ARG A 45 5.95 8.25 6.98
C ARG A 45 4.92 9.29 7.43
N THR A 46 4.72 10.35 6.65
CA THR A 46 3.72 11.40 6.91
C THR A 46 2.66 11.49 5.82
N LYS A 47 2.73 10.66 4.78
CA LYS A 47 1.92 10.70 3.57
C LYS A 47 1.03 9.47 3.44
N THR A 48 0.40 9.28 2.29
CA THR A 48 -0.45 8.11 2.03
C THR A 48 0.33 7.06 1.25
N LEU A 49 0.33 5.82 1.72
CA LEU A 49 0.95 4.67 1.05
C LEU A 49 -0.12 3.64 0.70
N VAL A 50 -0.21 3.28 -0.57
CA VAL A 50 -1.13 2.28 -1.10
C VAL A 50 -0.34 1.03 -1.46
N PHE A 51 -0.71 -0.12 -0.89
CA PHE A 51 -0.20 -1.43 -1.29
C PHE A 51 -1.26 -2.16 -2.09
N ASP A 52 -0.97 -2.40 -3.37
CA ASP A 52 -1.86 -3.04 -4.31
C ASP A 52 -1.33 -4.42 -4.70
N ASP A 53 -2.12 -5.46 -4.42
CA ASP A 53 -1.76 -6.87 -4.61
C ASP A 53 -0.42 -7.30 -3.96
N CYS A 54 0.00 -6.59 -2.90
CA CYS A 54 1.20 -6.91 -2.12
C CYS A 54 0.93 -8.01 -1.06
N ASP A 55 0.21 -9.03 -1.42
CA ASP A 55 -0.34 -10.05 -0.52
C ASP A 55 0.72 -10.87 0.25
N ALA A 56 1.96 -10.94 -0.27
CA ALA A 56 3.07 -11.63 0.39
C ALA A 56 3.36 -11.08 1.79
N VAL A 57 3.17 -9.78 2.01
CA VAL A 57 3.43 -9.10 3.29
C VAL A 57 2.50 -9.61 4.39
N PHE A 58 1.24 -9.90 4.04
CA PHE A 58 0.26 -10.43 4.99
C PHE A 58 0.56 -11.87 5.42
N ARG A 59 1.29 -12.63 4.60
CA ARG A 59 1.71 -14.00 4.90
C ARG A 59 2.96 -14.06 5.77
N ASP A 60 3.78 -13.00 5.75
CA ASP A 60 4.98 -12.90 6.57
C ASP A 60 4.64 -12.35 7.96
N GLU A 61 5.09 -13.03 9.01
CA GLU A 61 4.82 -12.63 10.39
C GLU A 61 5.43 -11.26 10.73
N ASN A 62 6.62 -10.96 10.23
CA ASN A 62 7.27 -9.66 10.47
C ASN A 62 6.52 -8.56 9.71
N GLY A 63 6.05 -8.85 8.49
CA GLY A 63 5.20 -7.95 7.72
C GLY A 63 3.94 -7.60 8.50
N ARG A 64 3.22 -8.61 9.01
CA ARG A 64 2.04 -8.37 9.85
C ARG A 64 2.34 -7.57 11.11
N ASN A 65 3.46 -7.84 11.79
CA ASN A 65 3.85 -7.11 13.01
C ASN A 65 4.15 -5.63 12.73
N ILE A 66 4.83 -5.32 11.62
CA ILE A 66 5.04 -3.94 11.17
C ILE A 66 3.70 -3.26 10.86
N LEU A 67 2.80 -3.94 10.14
CA LEU A 67 1.48 -3.41 9.83
C LEU A 67 0.64 -3.16 11.07
N LYS A 68 0.65 -4.07 12.05
CA LYS A 68 -0.03 -3.88 13.34
C LYS A 68 0.48 -2.64 14.07
N ALA A 69 1.79 -2.39 14.06
CA ALA A 69 2.38 -1.18 14.63
C ALA A 69 1.98 0.09 13.85
N ALA A 70 1.96 0.02 12.52
CA ALA A 70 1.59 1.13 11.67
C ALA A 70 0.11 1.50 11.74
N LEU A 71 -0.76 0.54 12.05
CA LEU A 71 -2.22 0.70 12.13
C LEU A 71 -2.72 0.90 13.57
N ASP A 72 -1.84 1.10 14.55
CA ASP A 72 -2.24 1.42 15.91
C ASP A 72 -3.09 2.71 15.93
N THR A 73 -3.96 2.83 16.90
CA THR A 73 -4.92 3.96 17.07
C THR A 73 -4.26 5.28 17.44
N LYS A 74 -2.99 5.27 17.82
CA LYS A 74 -2.23 6.49 18.12
C LYS A 74 -2.03 7.35 16.88
N LYS A 75 -2.08 8.68 17.05
CA LYS A 75 -1.81 9.63 15.96
C LYS A 75 -0.40 9.47 15.38
N VAL A 76 0.60 9.27 16.24
CA VAL A 76 1.98 8.96 15.87
C VAL A 76 2.34 7.60 16.42
N ARG A 77 2.84 6.72 15.57
CA ARG A 77 3.09 5.31 15.86
C ARG A 77 4.55 4.99 15.58
N ARG A 78 5.26 4.45 16.56
CA ARG A 78 6.64 4.02 16.36
C ARG A 78 6.66 2.65 15.70
N ILE A 79 7.26 2.60 14.52
CA ILE A 79 7.50 1.35 13.78
C ILE A 79 8.97 1.00 13.92
N SER A 80 9.28 -0.29 14.14
CA SER A 80 10.64 -0.76 14.32
C SER A 80 10.93 -2.00 13.46
N TYR A 81 12.14 -2.07 12.92
CA TYR A 81 12.68 -3.25 12.23
C TYR A 81 14.05 -3.57 12.82
N LEU A 82 14.07 -4.42 13.84
CA LEU A 82 15.26 -4.73 14.65
C LEU A 82 15.99 -6.00 14.17
N LYS A 83 15.82 -6.37 12.90
CA LYS A 83 16.52 -7.49 12.30
C LYS A 83 17.78 -7.01 11.59
N LYS A 84 18.86 -7.80 11.71
CA LYS A 84 20.12 -7.52 11.01
C LYS A 84 19.86 -7.47 9.50
N SER A 85 20.17 -6.32 8.90
CA SER A 85 20.03 -6.06 7.47
C SER A 85 21.05 -5.01 7.07
N GLY A 86 21.69 -5.18 5.91
CA GLY A 86 22.59 -4.17 5.33
C GLY A 86 21.86 -2.88 4.87
N LEU A 87 20.52 -2.85 4.97
CA LEU A 87 19.70 -1.68 4.61
C LEU A 87 19.21 -0.89 5.83
N VAL A 88 19.54 -1.34 7.06
CA VAL A 88 19.03 -0.74 8.29
C VAL A 88 20.20 -0.32 9.17
N PHE A 89 20.14 0.89 9.70
CA PHE A 89 21.10 1.42 10.69
C PHE A 89 20.40 1.70 12.03
N ASP A 90 21.13 1.66 13.14
CA ASP A 90 20.63 2.14 14.43
C ASP A 90 20.81 3.67 14.48
N PRO A 91 19.74 4.46 14.65
CA PRO A 91 19.87 5.92 14.79
C PRO A 91 20.83 6.36 15.90
N LYS A 92 21.05 5.53 16.89
CA LYS A 92 22.03 5.80 17.96
C LYS A 92 23.47 5.89 17.47
N ASP A 93 23.79 5.22 16.36
CA ASP A 93 25.11 5.26 15.76
C ASP A 93 25.44 6.66 15.21
N PHE A 94 24.41 7.50 15.04
CA PHE A 94 24.49 8.85 14.46
C PHE A 94 24.06 9.97 15.43
N GLU A 95 23.84 9.69 16.72
CA GLU A 95 23.40 10.72 17.70
C GLU A 95 24.29 11.97 17.71
N MET A 96 25.58 11.81 17.45
CA MET A 96 26.57 12.89 17.41
C MET A 96 27.00 13.27 15.99
N ASP A 97 26.38 12.67 14.97
CA ASP A 97 26.71 12.87 13.55
C ASP A 97 25.43 12.96 12.69
N PRO A 98 24.66 14.09 12.76
CA PRO A 98 23.46 14.25 11.95
C PRO A 98 23.73 14.29 10.44
N GLU A 99 24.92 14.73 10.02
CA GLU A 99 25.31 14.74 8.60
C GLU A 99 25.52 13.30 8.10
N GLY A 100 26.15 12.45 8.90
CA GLY A 100 26.31 11.03 8.62
C GLY A 100 24.97 10.31 8.54
N GLU A 101 24.00 10.61 9.41
CA GLU A 101 22.64 10.09 9.33
C GLU A 101 21.97 10.50 8.01
N PHE A 102 22.03 11.77 7.66
CA PHE A 102 21.49 12.27 6.40
C PHE A 102 22.09 11.53 5.19
N MET A 103 23.41 11.39 5.16
CA MET A 103 24.11 10.68 4.08
C MET A 103 23.74 9.19 4.04
N ALA A 104 23.53 8.54 5.18
CA ALA A 104 23.06 7.15 5.23
C ALA A 104 21.68 6.99 4.60
N ILE A 105 20.75 7.92 4.87
CA ILE A 105 19.41 7.94 4.29
C ILE A 105 19.48 8.21 2.78
N GLU A 106 20.28 9.17 2.32
CA GLU A 106 20.48 9.46 0.90
C GLU A 106 21.06 8.23 0.14
N ASN A 107 21.96 7.48 0.78
CA ASN A 107 22.47 6.22 0.25
C ASN A 107 21.46 5.06 0.33
N GLY A 108 20.24 5.33 0.73
CA GLY A 108 19.12 4.40 0.71
C GLY A 108 19.03 3.47 1.91
N LEU A 109 19.77 3.74 2.99
CA LEU A 109 19.58 3.09 4.28
C LEU A 109 18.32 3.64 4.97
N VAL A 110 17.79 2.88 5.92
CA VAL A 110 16.64 3.30 6.73
C VAL A 110 16.93 3.10 8.21
N PRO A 111 16.43 3.98 9.09
CA PRO A 111 16.62 3.80 10.53
C PRO A 111 15.89 2.56 11.04
N ALA A 112 16.44 1.92 12.07
CA ALA A 112 15.87 0.73 12.70
C ALA A 112 14.49 1.00 13.35
N TYR A 113 14.18 2.24 13.65
CA TYR A 113 12.86 2.69 14.11
C TYR A 113 12.60 4.12 13.64
N PHE A 114 11.33 4.44 13.42
CA PHE A 114 10.88 5.79 13.08
C PHE A 114 9.44 6.00 13.51
N ASP A 115 9.04 7.26 13.61
CA ASP A 115 7.67 7.63 13.90
C ASP A 115 6.87 7.76 12.60
N PHE A 116 5.73 7.08 12.55
CA PHE A 116 4.83 7.02 11.40
C PHE A 116 3.52 7.73 11.74
N ALA A 117 3.17 8.74 10.97
CA ALA A 117 1.91 9.49 11.05
C ALA A 117 1.09 9.40 9.75
N GLY A 118 1.60 8.67 8.77
CA GLY A 118 0.97 8.50 7.46
C GLY A 118 -0.30 7.63 7.48
N ARG A 119 -0.94 7.55 6.34
CA ARG A 119 -2.07 6.65 6.06
C ARG A 119 -1.59 5.45 5.24
N VAL A 120 -2.23 4.30 5.45
CA VAL A 120 -1.96 3.10 4.66
C VAL A 120 -3.27 2.57 4.12
N ILE A 121 -3.29 2.27 2.82
CA ILE A 121 -4.40 1.64 2.12
C ILE A 121 -3.91 0.31 1.56
N PHE A 122 -4.66 -0.76 1.79
CA PHE A 122 -4.38 -2.06 1.20
C PHE A 122 -5.47 -2.42 0.20
N ILE A 123 -5.05 -2.81 -1.00
CA ILE A 123 -5.91 -3.38 -2.02
C ILE A 123 -5.49 -4.84 -2.18
N SER A 124 -6.38 -5.77 -1.93
CA SER A 124 -6.09 -7.20 -1.96
C SER A 124 -7.24 -7.98 -2.59
N ASN A 125 -6.89 -9.08 -3.24
CA ASN A 125 -7.83 -10.10 -3.71
C ASN A 125 -7.90 -11.30 -2.75
N LEU A 126 -7.13 -11.28 -1.65
CA LEU A 126 -7.19 -12.33 -0.64
C LEU A 126 -8.52 -12.30 0.12
N ASN A 127 -8.99 -13.47 0.47
CA ASN A 127 -10.03 -13.59 1.50
C ASN A 127 -9.50 -13.01 2.81
N LYS A 128 -10.35 -12.24 3.50
CA LYS A 128 -10.05 -11.55 4.77
C LYS A 128 -9.42 -12.48 5.83
N ASP A 129 -9.85 -13.74 5.91
CA ASP A 129 -9.35 -14.70 6.89
C ASP A 129 -7.95 -15.24 6.53
N LYS A 130 -7.59 -15.22 5.24
CA LYS A 130 -6.24 -15.55 4.77
C LYS A 130 -5.27 -14.36 4.89
N ALA A 131 -5.77 -13.13 4.71
CA ALA A 131 -4.98 -11.92 4.82
C ALA A 131 -4.66 -11.58 6.28
N ASP A 132 -5.60 -11.82 7.18
CA ASP A 132 -5.51 -11.43 8.60
C ASP A 132 -6.11 -12.54 9.50
N PRO A 133 -5.36 -13.67 9.67
CA PRO A 133 -5.87 -14.83 10.39
C PRO A 133 -6.24 -14.56 11.85
N ASP A 134 -5.54 -13.64 12.50
CA ASP A 134 -5.78 -13.28 13.91
C ASP A 134 -6.70 -12.04 14.07
N GLY A 135 -7.18 -11.46 12.99
CA GLY A 135 -8.08 -10.31 13.01
C GLY A 135 -7.45 -9.00 13.52
N ALA A 136 -6.15 -9.00 13.77
CA ALA A 136 -5.48 -7.89 14.42
C ALA A 136 -5.31 -6.66 13.51
N ILE A 137 -5.20 -6.87 12.20
CA ILE A 137 -5.16 -5.78 11.21
C ILE A 137 -6.56 -5.22 11.02
N ARG A 138 -7.57 -6.09 10.88
CA ARG A 138 -8.98 -5.70 10.73
C ARG A 138 -9.50 -4.88 11.90
N SER A 139 -9.10 -5.22 13.12
CA SER A 139 -9.51 -4.47 14.32
C SER A 139 -8.95 -3.03 14.37
N ARG A 140 -7.97 -2.71 13.54
CA ARG A 140 -7.28 -1.40 13.45
C ARG A 140 -7.49 -0.69 12.13
N SER A 141 -8.32 -1.23 11.24
CA SER A 141 -8.56 -0.70 9.89
C SER A 141 -10.04 -0.66 9.56
N ILE A 142 -10.40 0.15 8.57
CA ILE A 142 -11.71 0.13 7.96
C ILE A 142 -11.66 -0.86 6.81
N LEU A 143 -12.43 -1.93 6.89
CA LEU A 143 -12.55 -2.92 5.83
C LEU A 143 -13.69 -2.53 4.89
N ILE A 144 -13.38 -2.41 3.61
CA ILE A 144 -14.34 -2.19 2.53
C ILE A 144 -14.34 -3.43 1.64
N ASP A 145 -15.44 -4.17 1.65
CA ASP A 145 -15.60 -5.33 0.77
C ASP A 145 -16.19 -4.88 -0.57
N VAL A 146 -15.39 -4.99 -1.63
CA VAL A 146 -15.79 -4.64 -3.00
C VAL A 146 -16.07 -5.93 -3.75
N ASN A 147 -17.29 -6.42 -3.67
CA ASN A 147 -17.74 -7.64 -4.34
C ASN A 147 -19.06 -7.41 -5.10
N PRO A 148 -19.04 -6.60 -6.18
CA PRO A 148 -20.24 -6.39 -7.00
C PRO A 148 -20.70 -7.71 -7.63
N ASP A 149 -22.00 -7.85 -7.83
CA ASP A 149 -22.57 -8.95 -8.58
C ASP A 149 -22.23 -8.87 -10.09
N ASP A 150 -22.46 -9.94 -10.82
CA ASP A 150 -22.10 -10.03 -12.23
C ASP A 150 -22.92 -9.02 -13.08
N ALA A 151 -24.19 -8.74 -12.72
CA ALA A 151 -25.02 -7.78 -13.43
C ALA A 151 -24.45 -6.36 -13.29
N THR A 152 -24.06 -5.97 -12.09
CA THR A 152 -23.41 -4.67 -11.81
C THR A 152 -22.06 -4.55 -12.56
N LEU A 153 -21.28 -5.63 -12.62
CA LEU A 153 -20.03 -5.65 -13.38
C LEU A 153 -20.26 -5.49 -14.87
N MET A 154 -21.23 -6.22 -15.45
CA MET A 154 -21.58 -6.13 -16.85
C MET A 154 -22.07 -4.73 -17.23
N GLN A 155 -22.95 -4.13 -16.43
CA GLN A 155 -23.40 -2.76 -16.64
C GLN A 155 -22.24 -1.76 -16.64
N ARG A 156 -21.28 -1.92 -15.72
CA ARG A 156 -20.07 -1.07 -15.66
C ARG A 156 -19.20 -1.26 -16.88
N ILE A 157 -18.97 -2.50 -17.33
CA ILE A 157 -18.22 -2.82 -18.55
C ILE A 157 -18.90 -2.16 -19.76
N GLU A 158 -20.19 -2.34 -19.93
CA GLU A 158 -20.96 -1.71 -21.02
C GLU A 158 -20.82 -0.19 -21.04
N THR A 159 -20.82 0.45 -19.87
CA THR A 159 -20.65 1.90 -19.74
C THR A 159 -19.24 2.34 -20.16
N LEU A 160 -18.22 1.52 -19.90
CA LEU A 160 -16.82 1.85 -20.20
C LEU A 160 -16.37 1.45 -21.61
N LEU A 161 -17.03 0.47 -22.23
CA LEU A 161 -16.68 -0.03 -23.56
C LEU A 161 -16.45 1.06 -24.62
N PRO A 162 -17.27 2.14 -24.71
CA PRO A 162 -17.05 3.21 -25.68
C PRO A 162 -15.72 3.97 -25.50
N TYR A 163 -15.16 3.93 -24.27
CA TYR A 163 -13.95 4.67 -23.91
C TYR A 163 -12.68 3.80 -23.89
N LEU A 164 -12.81 2.49 -24.19
CA LEU A 164 -11.66 1.59 -24.23
C LEU A 164 -10.90 1.74 -25.55
N GLU A 165 -9.62 1.92 -25.48
CA GLU A 165 -8.68 1.85 -26.59
C GLU A 165 -8.32 0.39 -26.91
N PRO A 166 -8.04 0.04 -28.18
CA PRO A 166 -8.05 0.91 -29.34
C PRO A 166 -9.47 1.24 -29.81
N THR A 167 -9.67 2.50 -30.19
CA THR A 167 -10.95 3.04 -30.67
C THR A 167 -11.38 2.45 -32.02
N GLU A 168 -10.45 1.79 -32.72
CA GLU A 168 -10.70 1.14 -34.02
C GLU A 168 -11.61 -0.09 -33.92
N MET A 169 -11.73 -0.68 -32.72
CA MET A 169 -12.59 -1.84 -32.50
C MET A 169 -14.04 -1.41 -32.38
N ALA A 170 -14.91 -1.98 -33.23
CA ALA A 170 -16.34 -1.71 -33.15
C ALA A 170 -16.90 -2.12 -31.78
N LEU A 171 -17.93 -1.40 -31.27
CA LEU A 171 -18.53 -1.65 -29.96
C LEU A 171 -19.03 -3.10 -29.80
N LYS A 172 -19.56 -3.70 -30.87
CA LYS A 172 -20.00 -5.10 -30.91
C LYS A 172 -18.84 -6.07 -30.66
N ASP A 173 -17.67 -5.80 -31.24
CA ASP A 173 -16.50 -6.65 -31.16
C ASP A 173 -15.85 -6.56 -29.75
N LYS A 174 -15.98 -5.40 -29.09
CA LYS A 174 -15.54 -5.18 -27.70
C LYS A 174 -16.37 -5.96 -26.67
N LYS A 175 -17.58 -6.38 -27.01
CA LYS A 175 -18.44 -7.19 -26.13
C LYS A 175 -18.16 -8.69 -26.19
N GLU A 176 -17.37 -9.15 -27.16
CA GLU A 176 -17.03 -10.55 -27.35
C GLU A 176 -15.69 -10.95 -26.70
N ILE A 177 -14.97 -9.99 -26.12
CA ILE A 177 -13.74 -10.18 -25.32
C ILE A 177 -14.09 -10.32 -23.85
#